data_64f7bfbe169ffca0bde48f7738bc9701
#
_entry.id   64f7bfbe169ffca0bde48f7738bc9701
#
_cell.length_a   1.000
_cell.length_b   1.000
_cell.length_c   1.000
_cell.angle_alpha   90.00
_cell.angle_beta   90.00
_cell.angle_gamma   90.00
#
_symmetry.space_group_name_H-M   'P 1'
#
loop_
_entity.id
_entity.type
_entity.pdbx_description
1 polymer ?
#
loop_
_entity_poly.entity_id
_entity_poly.type
_entity_poly.pdbx_seq_one_letter_code
_entity_poly.pdbx_strand_id
1 'polypeptide(L)'
;MPVYNAQAYLDACIKSVLTQSFPDFELLLIDDGSTDDSLNICRRWEADPRVHITSTENHGVSHARNLGLQQARGIWVMFLDSDDRLAKDALEQLLAMTAPDSLLVIGAYTEADPGAAKALREKVSADSLRTMLLDPINHDLLPDFYELKPMSLCACWGKLYRSAVIREHSIRFPEELRLSEDTVFNLDYLAHIDHAVISDVPVVHYRHNAGSATKVFREQHLSNRFRFFDLLLERAYPEAAVHILALLFHEICRLERCASPGTNALERQIIHYFSEHPVLLNNTKNRALSVGKFQRPVYRTAAGCFRRGAYVTGFALLRAYAAISKD
;
A
#
# COMPACT_ATOMS: atom_id res chain seq x y z
N MET A 1 -11.30 8.84 6.95
CA MET A 1 -10.87 9.58 5.75
C MET A 1 -9.85 10.63 6.16
N PRO A 2 -8.56 10.48 5.83
CA PRO A 2 -7.57 11.54 6.00
C PRO A 2 -7.81 12.64 4.96
N VAL A 3 -7.65 13.89 5.36
CA VAL A 3 -7.87 15.08 4.51
C VAL A 3 -6.64 15.98 4.63
N TYR A 4 -6.01 16.30 3.49
CA TYR A 4 -4.95 17.29 3.41
C TYR A 4 -4.90 17.92 2.03
N ASN A 5 -5.19 19.22 1.93
CA ASN A 5 -5.18 19.99 0.68
C ASN A 5 -5.93 19.31 -0.48
N ALA A 6 -7.16 18.86 -0.20
CA ALA A 6 -8.01 18.08 -1.11
C ALA A 6 -9.23 18.85 -1.65
N GLN A 7 -9.25 20.19 -1.55
CA GLN A 7 -10.42 21.03 -1.88
C GLN A 7 -11.07 20.71 -3.24
N ALA A 8 -10.27 20.30 -4.22
CA ALA A 8 -10.76 20.02 -5.57
C ALA A 8 -11.64 18.78 -5.68
N TYR A 9 -11.55 17.84 -4.73
CA TYR A 9 -12.15 16.50 -4.83
C TYR A 9 -13.00 16.12 -3.63
N LEU A 10 -12.73 16.72 -2.48
CA LEU A 10 -13.23 16.33 -1.17
C LEU A 10 -14.76 16.34 -1.10
N ASP A 11 -15.43 17.34 -1.65
CA ASP A 11 -16.89 17.41 -1.62
C ASP A 11 -17.56 16.23 -2.33
N ALA A 12 -17.04 15.85 -3.51
CA ALA A 12 -17.52 14.69 -4.25
C ALA A 12 -17.19 13.36 -3.52
N CYS A 13 -16.06 13.29 -2.85
CA CYS A 13 -15.67 12.15 -2.02
C CYS A 13 -16.66 11.98 -0.85
N ILE A 14 -16.86 13.01 -0.02
CA ILE A 14 -17.79 12.99 1.12
C ILE A 14 -19.19 12.64 0.66
N LYS A 15 -19.67 13.28 -0.40
CA LYS A 15 -21.00 13.00 -0.96
C LYS A 15 -21.15 11.52 -1.36
N SER A 16 -20.12 10.89 -1.92
CA SER A 16 -20.17 9.48 -2.32
C SER A 16 -20.33 8.54 -1.11
N VAL A 17 -19.83 8.93 0.07
CA VAL A 17 -20.01 8.20 1.32
C VAL A 17 -21.40 8.43 1.89
N LEU A 18 -21.85 9.68 1.99
CA LEU A 18 -23.14 10.02 2.63
C LEU A 18 -24.35 9.55 1.84
N THR A 19 -24.19 9.27 0.54
CA THR A 19 -25.24 8.74 -0.35
C THR A 19 -25.19 7.22 -0.52
N GLN A 20 -24.45 6.49 0.33
CA GLN A 20 -24.44 5.03 0.32
C GLN A 20 -25.83 4.45 0.61
N SER A 21 -26.13 3.29 0.02
CA SER A 21 -27.38 2.56 0.25
C SER A 21 -27.49 2.00 1.68
N PHE A 22 -26.36 1.64 2.29
CA PHE A 22 -26.28 1.23 3.68
C PHE A 22 -26.17 2.46 4.60
N PRO A 23 -27.14 2.69 5.54
CA PRO A 23 -27.20 3.94 6.30
C PRO A 23 -26.44 3.94 7.63
N ASP A 24 -26.16 2.77 8.21
CA ASP A 24 -25.61 2.62 9.57
C ASP A 24 -24.07 2.68 9.56
N PHE A 25 -23.54 3.88 9.43
CA PHE A 25 -22.09 4.16 9.47
C PHE A 25 -21.80 5.52 10.10
N GLU A 26 -20.57 5.72 10.53
CA GLU A 26 -19.98 7.01 10.86
C GLU A 26 -18.89 7.37 9.86
N LEU A 27 -18.77 8.65 9.52
CA LEU A 27 -17.73 9.19 8.67
C LEU A 27 -16.80 10.08 9.49
N LEU A 28 -15.59 9.61 9.73
CA LEU A 28 -14.55 10.36 10.42
C LEU A 28 -13.69 11.10 9.40
N LEU A 29 -13.80 12.42 9.38
CA LEU A 29 -13.00 13.33 8.55
C LEU A 29 -11.85 13.86 9.41
N ILE A 30 -10.62 13.45 9.11
CA ILE A 30 -9.44 13.87 9.87
C ILE A 30 -8.64 14.83 9.01
N ASP A 31 -8.79 16.12 9.26
CA ASP A 31 -8.04 17.18 8.58
C ASP A 31 -6.64 17.29 9.20
N ASP A 32 -5.64 16.96 8.43
CA ASP A 32 -4.22 16.95 8.80
C ASP A 32 -3.55 18.31 8.52
N GLY A 33 -4.17 19.39 9.01
CA GLY A 33 -3.63 20.74 8.89
C GLY A 33 -3.68 21.29 7.46
N SER A 34 -4.82 21.14 6.75
CA SER A 34 -4.98 21.71 5.42
C SER A 34 -4.81 23.22 5.40
N THR A 35 -4.16 23.72 4.36
CA THR A 35 -3.93 25.16 4.11
C THR A 35 -4.82 25.74 3.01
N ASP A 36 -5.60 24.88 2.35
CA ASP A 36 -6.62 25.23 1.35
C ASP A 36 -8.03 25.25 1.96
N ASP A 37 -9.09 25.23 1.15
CA ASP A 37 -10.48 25.26 1.62
C ASP A 37 -11.00 23.92 2.15
N SER A 38 -10.15 22.89 2.28
CA SER A 38 -10.57 21.51 2.65
C SER A 38 -11.32 21.46 3.99
N LEU A 39 -10.80 22.13 5.04
CA LEU A 39 -11.46 22.12 6.36
C LEU A 39 -12.84 22.78 6.30
N ASN A 40 -13.01 23.88 5.53
CA ASN A 40 -14.31 24.51 5.36
C ASN A 40 -15.27 23.62 4.58
N ILE A 41 -14.77 22.84 3.60
CA ILE A 41 -15.58 21.83 2.91
C ILE A 41 -16.07 20.77 3.88
N CYS A 42 -15.20 20.22 4.75
CA CYS A 42 -15.62 19.29 5.80
C CYS A 42 -16.75 19.87 6.66
N ARG A 43 -16.58 21.10 7.14
CA ARG A 43 -17.56 21.76 8.03
C ARG A 43 -18.93 21.96 7.40
N ARG A 44 -19.06 22.05 6.08
CA ARG A 44 -20.36 22.10 5.38
C ARG A 44 -21.20 20.83 5.58
N TRP A 45 -20.56 19.72 5.90
CA TRP A 45 -21.21 18.42 6.13
C TRP A 45 -21.45 18.11 7.61
N GLU A 46 -21.05 18.99 8.54
CA GLU A 46 -21.17 18.79 9.99
C GLU A 46 -22.62 18.67 10.47
N ALA A 47 -23.58 19.14 9.68
CA ALA A 47 -25.00 18.98 9.99
C ALA A 47 -25.53 17.53 9.85
N ASP A 48 -24.82 16.65 9.13
CA ASP A 48 -25.16 15.23 9.06
C ASP A 48 -24.65 14.54 10.33
N PRO A 49 -25.52 13.92 11.16
CA PRO A 49 -25.14 13.33 12.44
C PRO A 49 -24.13 12.18 12.33
N ARG A 50 -23.92 11.64 11.14
CA ARG A 50 -22.93 10.59 10.87
C ARG A 50 -21.52 11.15 10.68
N VAL A 51 -21.37 12.46 10.44
CA VAL A 51 -20.09 13.11 10.15
C VAL A 51 -19.44 13.61 11.43
N HIS A 52 -18.20 13.23 11.66
CA HIS A 52 -17.37 13.71 12.75
C HIS A 52 -16.08 14.28 12.19
N ILE A 53 -15.76 15.52 12.56
CA ILE A 53 -14.60 16.25 12.04
C ILE A 53 -13.58 16.43 13.16
N THR A 54 -12.34 16.09 12.88
CA THR A 54 -11.19 16.38 13.74
C THR A 54 -10.14 17.09 12.90
N SER A 55 -9.65 18.23 13.37
CA SER A 55 -8.55 18.97 12.73
C SER A 55 -7.34 18.98 13.63
N THR A 56 -6.17 18.76 13.06
CA THR A 56 -4.87 18.75 13.75
C THR A 56 -3.82 19.51 12.95
N GLU A 57 -2.64 19.70 13.50
CA GLU A 57 -1.47 20.11 12.73
C GLU A 57 -1.05 19.01 11.77
N ASN A 58 -0.31 19.37 10.70
CA ASN A 58 0.13 18.39 9.71
C ASN A 58 1.21 17.46 10.28
N HIS A 59 0.84 16.21 10.48
CA HIS A 59 1.71 15.11 10.91
C HIS A 59 1.84 13.99 9.87
N GLY A 60 1.07 14.05 8.79
CA GLY A 60 1.06 13.09 7.69
C GLY A 60 -0.08 12.08 7.75
N VAL A 61 -0.31 11.43 6.62
CA VAL A 61 -1.46 10.54 6.38
C VAL A 61 -1.56 9.39 7.40
N SER A 62 -0.44 8.80 7.81
CA SER A 62 -0.38 7.74 8.83
C SER A 62 -0.95 8.23 10.16
N HIS A 63 -0.55 9.41 10.62
CA HIS A 63 -1.06 10.02 11.84
C HIS A 63 -2.57 10.26 11.75
N ALA A 64 -3.03 10.87 10.66
CA ALA A 64 -4.45 11.12 10.46
C ALA A 64 -5.28 9.82 10.46
N ARG A 65 -4.81 8.75 9.79
CA ARG A 65 -5.46 7.44 9.80
C ARG A 65 -5.46 6.82 11.21
N ASN A 66 -4.36 6.90 11.94
CA ASN A 66 -4.25 6.42 13.32
C ASN A 66 -5.20 7.16 14.26
N LEU A 67 -5.32 8.47 14.11
CA LEU A 67 -6.29 9.27 14.90
C LEU A 67 -7.73 8.85 14.58
N GLY A 68 -8.05 8.60 13.30
CA GLY A 68 -9.34 8.04 12.90
C GLY A 68 -9.59 6.67 13.51
N LEU A 69 -8.59 5.78 13.56
CA LEU A 69 -8.71 4.46 14.21
C LEU A 69 -9.01 4.55 15.72
N GLN A 70 -8.41 5.53 16.39
CA GLN A 70 -8.68 5.76 17.84
C GLN A 70 -10.12 6.19 18.11
N GLN A 71 -10.72 6.93 17.18
CA GLN A 71 -12.08 7.46 17.31
C GLN A 71 -13.16 6.49 16.79
N ALA A 72 -12.77 5.53 15.92
CA ALA A 72 -13.70 4.62 15.28
C ALA A 72 -14.42 3.70 16.29
N ARG A 73 -15.77 3.68 16.21
CA ARG A 73 -16.66 2.90 17.07
C ARG A 73 -17.28 1.71 16.37
N GLY A 74 -17.28 1.74 15.04
CA GLY A 74 -17.89 0.71 14.21
C GLY A 74 -17.28 -0.68 14.41
N ILE A 75 -18.06 -1.71 14.09
CA ILE A 75 -17.62 -3.11 14.04
C ILE A 75 -16.59 -3.32 12.91
N TRP A 76 -16.74 -2.58 11.83
CA TRP A 76 -15.86 -2.57 10.67
C TRP A 76 -15.24 -1.20 10.50
N VAL A 77 -14.03 -1.16 9.99
CA VAL A 77 -13.33 0.05 9.57
C VAL A 77 -13.07 -0.03 8.08
N MET A 78 -13.36 1.05 7.38
CA MET A 78 -13.00 1.26 5.98
C MET A 78 -12.21 2.56 5.85
N PHE A 79 -11.09 2.52 5.13
CA PHE A 79 -10.35 3.71 4.77
C PHE A 79 -10.79 4.18 3.37
N LEU A 80 -10.75 5.48 3.17
CA LEU A 80 -10.99 6.10 1.86
C LEU A 80 -10.12 7.36 1.76
N ASP A 81 -9.39 7.50 0.67
CA ASP A 81 -8.59 8.70 0.42
C ASP A 81 -9.49 9.83 -0.10
N SER A 82 -9.17 11.07 0.25
CA SER A 82 -10.04 12.24 0.04
C SER A 82 -10.20 12.67 -1.42
N ASP A 83 -9.45 12.08 -2.33
CA ASP A 83 -9.53 12.29 -3.77
C ASP A 83 -10.26 11.18 -4.54
N ASP A 84 -10.62 10.08 -3.86
CA ASP A 84 -11.37 8.96 -4.43
C ASP A 84 -12.88 9.05 -4.16
N ARG A 85 -13.64 8.11 -4.67
CA ARG A 85 -15.10 8.01 -4.42
C ARG A 85 -15.50 6.56 -4.20
N LEU A 86 -16.46 6.33 -3.31
CA LEU A 86 -17.12 5.02 -3.22
C LEU A 86 -18.10 4.81 -4.38
N ALA A 87 -18.21 3.57 -4.84
CA ALA A 87 -19.35 3.14 -5.65
C ALA A 87 -20.65 3.29 -4.83
N LYS A 88 -21.78 3.50 -5.50
CA LYS A 88 -23.06 3.87 -4.87
C LYS A 88 -23.53 2.91 -3.76
N ASP A 89 -23.23 1.64 -3.88
CA ASP A 89 -23.64 0.54 -3.00
C ASP A 89 -22.45 -0.21 -2.39
N ALA A 90 -21.28 0.44 -2.36
CA ALA A 90 -20.02 -0.17 -1.93
C ALA A 90 -20.10 -0.81 -0.53
N LEU A 91 -20.67 -0.09 0.45
CA LEU A 91 -20.80 -0.58 1.83
C LEU A 91 -21.73 -1.80 1.89
N GLU A 92 -22.87 -1.75 1.22
CA GLU A 92 -23.83 -2.86 1.15
C GLU A 92 -23.20 -4.09 0.49
N GLN A 93 -22.50 -3.91 -0.63
CA GLN A 93 -21.80 -4.97 -1.36
C GLN A 93 -20.75 -5.64 -0.48
N LEU A 94 -19.89 -4.86 0.18
CA LEU A 94 -18.86 -5.39 1.06
C LEU A 94 -19.46 -6.12 2.28
N LEU A 95 -20.50 -5.55 2.90
CA LEU A 95 -21.17 -6.16 4.06
C LEU A 95 -21.90 -7.45 3.67
N ALA A 96 -22.52 -7.53 2.49
CA ALA A 96 -23.14 -8.75 1.98
C ALA A 96 -22.14 -9.91 1.80
N MET A 97 -20.84 -9.61 1.71
CA MET A 97 -19.78 -10.60 1.64
C MET A 97 -19.29 -11.09 3.00
N THR A 98 -19.68 -10.43 4.10
CA THR A 98 -19.29 -10.84 5.44
C THR A 98 -20.00 -12.10 5.88
N ALA A 99 -19.32 -12.91 6.68
CA ALA A 99 -19.84 -14.03 7.46
C ALA A 99 -19.46 -13.83 8.94
N PRO A 100 -20.00 -14.59 9.89
CA PRO A 100 -19.66 -14.42 11.32
C PRO A 100 -18.16 -14.52 11.62
N ASP A 101 -17.44 -15.34 10.87
CA ASP A 101 -16.00 -15.56 10.96
C ASP A 101 -15.17 -14.62 10.07
N SER A 102 -15.79 -13.71 9.33
CA SER A 102 -15.08 -12.78 8.47
C SER A 102 -14.35 -11.72 9.31
N LEU A 103 -13.06 -11.56 9.05
CA LEU A 103 -12.19 -10.57 9.69
C LEU A 103 -11.69 -9.51 8.70
N LEU A 104 -11.60 -9.86 7.40
CA LEU A 104 -11.20 -8.96 6.31
C LEU A 104 -12.03 -9.26 5.07
N VAL A 105 -12.60 -8.21 4.47
CA VAL A 105 -13.26 -8.27 3.15
C VAL A 105 -12.59 -7.27 2.22
N ILE A 106 -12.26 -7.68 1.01
CA ILE A 106 -11.56 -6.89 0.01
C ILE A 106 -12.40 -6.81 -1.25
N GLY A 107 -12.75 -5.60 -1.67
CA GLY A 107 -13.39 -5.31 -2.94
C GLY A 107 -12.38 -4.85 -4.00
N ALA A 108 -12.83 -4.72 -5.21
CA ALA A 108 -12.05 -4.18 -6.32
C ALA A 108 -12.14 -2.64 -6.39
N TYR A 109 -11.36 -2.05 -7.29
CA TYR A 109 -11.47 -0.64 -7.66
C TYR A 109 -11.61 -0.50 -9.18
N THR A 110 -12.00 0.67 -9.63
CA THR A 110 -12.06 1.00 -11.04
C THR A 110 -11.52 2.42 -11.29
N GLU A 111 -10.93 2.63 -12.45
CA GLU A 111 -10.46 3.94 -12.94
C GLU A 111 -11.45 4.56 -13.94
N ALA A 112 -12.37 3.75 -14.44
CA ALA A 112 -13.43 4.13 -15.38
C ALA A 112 -14.80 3.67 -14.86
N ASP A 113 -15.87 4.00 -15.59
CA ASP A 113 -17.19 3.44 -15.27
C ASP A 113 -17.12 1.90 -15.27
N PRO A 114 -17.58 1.25 -14.20
CA PRO A 114 -17.44 -0.19 -14.06
C PRO A 114 -18.25 -0.90 -15.14
N GLY A 115 -17.58 -1.75 -15.93
CA GLY A 115 -18.25 -2.79 -16.68
C GLY A 115 -18.95 -3.78 -15.73
N ALA A 116 -19.72 -4.71 -16.26
CA ALA A 116 -20.36 -5.75 -15.45
C ALA A 116 -19.28 -6.59 -14.74
N ALA A 117 -19.22 -6.50 -13.41
CA ALA A 117 -18.43 -7.39 -12.60
C ALA A 117 -19.01 -8.81 -12.68
N LYS A 118 -18.16 -9.84 -12.65
CA LYS A 118 -18.60 -11.25 -12.62
C LYS A 118 -19.13 -11.67 -11.24
N ALA A 119 -19.02 -10.76 -10.25
CA ALA A 119 -19.38 -10.98 -8.84
C ALA A 119 -18.67 -12.22 -8.24
N LEU A 120 -17.40 -12.40 -8.61
CA LEU A 120 -16.56 -13.44 -8.03
C LEU A 120 -16.36 -13.15 -6.54
N ARG A 121 -16.40 -14.23 -5.76
CA ARG A 121 -16.16 -14.17 -4.32
C ARG A 121 -15.31 -15.37 -3.92
N GLU A 122 -14.16 -15.10 -3.36
CA GLU A 122 -13.22 -16.15 -2.95
C GLU A 122 -12.73 -15.96 -1.52
N LYS A 123 -12.51 -17.07 -0.83
CA LYS A 123 -11.87 -17.13 0.48
C LYS A 123 -10.39 -17.44 0.28
N VAL A 124 -9.51 -16.52 0.67
CA VAL A 124 -8.07 -16.64 0.44
C VAL A 124 -7.33 -16.61 1.76
N SER A 125 -6.30 -17.46 1.89
CA SER A 125 -5.49 -17.51 3.11
C SER A 125 -4.71 -16.20 3.32
N ALA A 126 -4.56 -15.79 4.57
CA ALA A 126 -3.75 -14.63 4.93
C ALA A 126 -2.28 -14.80 4.52
N ASP A 127 -1.75 -16.02 4.60
CA ASP A 127 -0.38 -16.33 4.16
C ASP A 127 -0.18 -16.07 2.67
N SER A 128 -1.15 -16.47 1.83
CA SER A 128 -1.12 -16.16 0.40
C SER A 128 -1.12 -14.66 0.15
N LEU A 129 -1.97 -13.91 0.86
CA LEU A 129 -2.05 -12.46 0.75
C LEU A 129 -0.77 -11.76 1.23
N ARG A 130 -0.17 -12.22 2.33
CA ARG A 130 1.14 -11.71 2.80
C ARG A 130 2.22 -11.95 1.77
N THR A 131 2.27 -13.15 1.20
CA THR A 131 3.22 -13.48 0.13
C THR A 131 3.05 -12.54 -1.06
N MET A 132 1.81 -12.26 -1.49
CA MET A 132 1.53 -11.32 -2.58
C MET A 132 1.92 -9.88 -2.25
N LEU A 133 1.73 -9.42 -1.01
CA LEU A 133 2.13 -8.09 -0.56
C LEU A 133 3.65 -7.94 -0.52
N LEU A 134 4.37 -8.98 -0.11
CA LEU A 134 5.83 -9.01 -0.06
C LEU A 134 6.45 -9.22 -1.43
N ASP A 135 5.73 -9.81 -2.37
CA ASP A 135 6.19 -10.04 -3.74
C ASP A 135 5.27 -9.36 -4.78
N PRO A 136 5.25 -8.02 -4.83
CA PRO A 136 4.46 -7.29 -5.83
C PRO A 136 4.94 -7.56 -7.28
N ILE A 137 6.04 -8.30 -7.45
CA ILE A 137 6.64 -8.62 -8.74
C ILE A 137 6.25 -10.05 -9.17
N ASN A 138 5.90 -10.90 -8.20
CA ASN A 138 5.60 -12.32 -8.47
C ASN A 138 4.10 -12.53 -8.72
N HIS A 139 3.70 -12.06 -9.83
CA HIS A 139 2.35 -12.19 -10.33
C HIS A 139 1.94 -13.65 -10.66
N ASP A 140 2.87 -14.59 -10.70
CA ASP A 140 2.64 -15.97 -11.15
C ASP A 140 2.14 -16.91 -10.04
N LEU A 141 2.08 -16.46 -8.77
CA LEU A 141 1.74 -17.32 -7.64
C LEU A 141 0.25 -17.66 -7.53
N LEU A 142 -0.62 -16.86 -8.14
CA LEU A 142 -2.06 -17.09 -8.15
C LEU A 142 -2.63 -16.71 -9.53
N PRO A 143 -2.55 -17.61 -10.54
CA PRO A 143 -3.02 -17.32 -11.91
C PRO A 143 -4.47 -16.86 -11.96
N ASP A 144 -5.33 -17.44 -11.11
CA ASP A 144 -6.76 -17.13 -11.05
C ASP A 144 -7.06 -15.75 -10.46
N PHE A 145 -6.14 -15.22 -9.63
CA PHE A 145 -6.22 -13.85 -9.08
C PHE A 145 -5.96 -12.74 -10.09
N TYR A 146 -5.35 -13.06 -11.22
CA TYR A 146 -5.09 -12.08 -12.29
C TYR A 146 -6.34 -11.60 -12.99
N GLU A 147 -7.39 -12.38 -12.97
CA GLU A 147 -8.68 -11.91 -13.44
C GLU A 147 -9.29 -10.82 -12.52
N LEU A 148 -8.82 -10.74 -11.26
CA LEU A 148 -9.18 -9.72 -10.28
C LEU A 148 -8.34 -8.43 -10.39
N LYS A 149 -7.83 -8.11 -11.58
CA LYS A 149 -6.94 -6.97 -11.87
C LYS A 149 -7.34 -5.61 -11.30
N PRO A 150 -8.57 -5.33 -10.92
CA PRO A 150 -8.87 -4.07 -10.26
C PRO A 150 -8.65 -4.08 -8.74
N MET A 151 -8.02 -5.08 -8.15
CA MET A 151 -7.80 -5.12 -6.71
C MET A 151 -6.44 -4.55 -6.32
N SER A 152 -6.39 -3.57 -5.40
CA SER A 152 -5.15 -3.12 -4.80
C SER A 152 -4.94 -3.78 -3.43
N LEU A 153 -4.03 -4.75 -3.35
CA LEU A 153 -3.68 -5.36 -2.07
C LEU A 153 -2.88 -4.42 -1.17
N CYS A 154 -2.00 -3.61 -1.75
CA CYS A 154 -1.14 -2.71 -0.99
C CYS A 154 -1.92 -1.58 -0.33
N ALA A 155 -2.90 -0.98 -1.03
CA ALA A 155 -3.69 0.11 -0.48
C ALA A 155 -4.55 -0.33 0.71
N CYS A 156 -4.84 0.58 1.64
CA CYS A 156 -5.75 0.32 2.76
C CYS A 156 -7.22 0.54 2.40
N TRP A 157 -7.55 1.28 1.34
CA TRP A 157 -8.92 1.53 0.91
C TRP A 157 -9.55 0.31 0.19
N GLY A 158 -10.87 0.35 -0.01
CA GLY A 158 -11.62 -0.73 -0.67
C GLY A 158 -11.75 -2.00 0.17
N LYS A 159 -11.55 -1.92 1.48
CA LYS A 159 -11.53 -3.04 2.42
C LYS A 159 -12.36 -2.76 3.66
N LEU A 160 -12.99 -3.80 4.20
CA LEU A 160 -13.56 -3.80 5.54
C LEU A 160 -12.65 -4.59 6.48
N TYR A 161 -12.08 -3.90 7.45
CA TYR A 161 -11.27 -4.48 8.51
C TYR A 161 -12.10 -4.65 9.78
N ARG A 162 -12.07 -5.82 10.40
CA ARG A 162 -12.72 -6.04 11.69
C ARG A 162 -12.03 -5.20 12.75
N SER A 163 -12.72 -4.21 13.31
CA SER A 163 -12.13 -3.25 14.25
C SER A 163 -11.59 -3.90 15.53
N ALA A 164 -12.16 -5.02 15.95
CA ALA A 164 -11.67 -5.80 17.09
C ALA A 164 -10.22 -6.28 16.90
N VAL A 165 -9.87 -6.79 15.72
CA VAL A 165 -8.50 -7.22 15.40
C VAL A 165 -7.52 -6.05 15.52
N ILE A 166 -7.88 -4.88 14.96
CA ILE A 166 -7.04 -3.68 15.05
C ILE A 166 -6.79 -3.28 16.51
N ARG A 167 -7.84 -3.28 17.33
CA ARG A 167 -7.75 -2.88 18.74
C ARG A 167 -6.99 -3.89 19.59
N GLU A 168 -7.30 -5.17 19.45
CA GLU A 168 -6.70 -6.26 20.24
C GLU A 168 -5.19 -6.34 20.02
N HIS A 169 -4.75 -6.18 18.76
CA HIS A 169 -3.34 -6.26 18.40
C HIS A 169 -2.64 -4.89 18.25
N SER A 170 -3.33 -3.79 18.59
CA SER A 170 -2.79 -2.43 18.53
C SER A 170 -2.21 -2.08 17.16
N ILE A 171 -2.83 -2.57 16.07
CA ILE A 171 -2.35 -2.37 14.70
C ILE A 171 -2.47 -0.89 14.32
N ARG A 172 -1.38 -0.31 13.79
CA ARG A 172 -1.30 1.10 13.42
C ARG A 172 -0.50 1.30 12.16
N PHE A 173 -0.77 2.40 11.46
CA PHE A 173 0.10 2.87 10.38
C PHE A 173 1.41 3.40 10.97
N PRO A 174 2.59 3.03 10.41
CA PRO A 174 3.87 3.58 10.83
C PRO A 174 3.97 5.07 10.42
N GLU A 175 4.08 5.96 11.40
CA GLU A 175 4.08 7.42 11.16
C GLU A 175 5.42 7.91 10.61
N GLU A 176 6.48 7.13 10.77
CA GLU A 176 7.79 7.38 10.19
C GLU A 176 7.86 7.15 8.67
N LEU A 177 6.89 6.44 8.09
CA LEU A 177 6.82 6.21 6.64
C LEU A 177 5.98 7.29 5.95
N ARG A 178 6.47 7.72 4.78
CA ARG A 178 5.74 8.60 3.86
C ARG A 178 5.16 7.86 2.66
N LEU A 179 5.61 6.63 2.42
CA LEU A 179 5.16 5.73 1.36
C LEU A 179 5.24 4.30 1.85
N SER A 180 4.32 3.45 1.41
CA SER A 180 4.20 2.02 1.77
C SER A 180 3.77 1.77 3.22
N GLU A 181 3.28 2.78 3.92
CA GLU A 181 2.64 2.67 5.23
C GLU A 181 1.43 1.73 5.20
N ASP A 182 0.67 1.77 4.11
CA ASP A 182 -0.48 0.90 3.85
C ASP A 182 -0.07 -0.57 3.77
N THR A 183 1.05 -0.84 3.09
CA THR A 183 1.58 -2.21 2.97
C THR A 183 1.94 -2.77 4.34
N VAL A 184 2.61 -1.98 5.18
CA VAL A 184 2.95 -2.39 6.56
C VAL A 184 1.69 -2.65 7.39
N PHE A 185 0.71 -1.74 7.35
CA PHE A 185 -0.57 -1.91 8.03
C PHE A 185 -1.28 -3.20 7.60
N ASN A 186 -1.35 -3.46 6.29
CA ASN A 186 -1.96 -4.67 5.75
C ASN A 186 -1.22 -5.94 6.20
N LEU A 187 0.12 -5.93 6.20
CA LEU A 187 0.93 -7.06 6.66
C LEU A 187 0.72 -7.33 8.15
N ASP A 188 0.72 -6.28 8.97
CA ASP A 188 0.46 -6.39 10.41
C ASP A 188 -0.95 -6.94 10.66
N TYR A 189 -1.95 -6.50 9.90
CA TYR A 189 -3.31 -7.01 10.02
C TYR A 189 -3.42 -8.49 9.61
N LEU A 190 -2.83 -8.86 8.47
CA LEU A 190 -2.85 -10.23 7.96
C LEU A 190 -2.10 -11.22 8.85
N ALA A 191 -1.20 -10.75 9.74
CA ALA A 191 -0.53 -11.61 10.71
C ALA A 191 -1.47 -12.15 11.82
N HIS A 192 -2.67 -11.56 11.96
CA HIS A 192 -3.62 -11.87 13.03
C HIS A 192 -4.93 -12.46 12.53
N ILE A 193 -4.99 -12.87 11.28
CA ILE A 193 -6.16 -13.53 10.68
C ILE A 193 -5.73 -14.74 9.87
N ASP A 194 -6.64 -15.70 9.66
CA ASP A 194 -6.36 -16.90 8.87
C ASP A 194 -6.67 -16.70 7.39
N HIS A 195 -7.69 -15.90 7.08
CA HIS A 195 -8.16 -15.70 5.72
C HIS A 195 -8.87 -14.36 5.52
N ALA A 196 -9.00 -13.93 4.27
CA ALA A 196 -9.87 -12.84 3.84
C ALA A 196 -10.88 -13.33 2.79
N VAL A 197 -11.96 -12.58 2.64
CA VAL A 197 -12.89 -12.70 1.52
C VAL A 197 -12.54 -11.65 0.49
N ILE A 198 -12.38 -12.05 -0.76
CA ILE A 198 -12.02 -11.17 -1.88
C ILE A 198 -13.10 -11.20 -2.94
N SER A 199 -13.34 -10.05 -3.57
CA SER A 199 -14.29 -9.91 -4.66
C SER A 199 -13.76 -8.99 -5.76
N ASP A 200 -14.20 -9.24 -6.99
CA ASP A 200 -13.99 -8.40 -8.16
C ASP A 200 -15.01 -7.25 -8.27
N VAL A 201 -15.91 -7.13 -7.30
CA VAL A 201 -16.91 -6.04 -7.30
C VAL A 201 -16.22 -4.70 -7.02
N PRO A 202 -16.29 -3.73 -7.96
CA PRO A 202 -15.69 -2.42 -7.77
C PRO A 202 -16.42 -1.62 -6.69
N VAL A 203 -15.71 -1.32 -5.61
CA VAL A 203 -16.26 -0.54 -4.48
C VAL A 203 -15.65 0.85 -4.37
N VAL A 204 -14.51 1.09 -5.05
CA VAL A 204 -13.82 2.38 -5.09
C VAL A 204 -13.62 2.83 -6.54
N HIS A 205 -13.93 4.07 -6.82
CA HIS A 205 -13.53 4.78 -8.03
C HIS A 205 -12.21 5.50 -7.72
N TYR A 206 -11.09 4.88 -8.14
CA TYR A 206 -9.76 5.44 -7.96
C TYR A 206 -9.49 6.55 -8.96
N ARG A 207 -8.99 7.68 -8.48
CA ARG A 207 -8.65 8.84 -9.31
C ARG A 207 -7.15 8.93 -9.57
N HIS A 208 -6.79 9.01 -10.84
CA HIS A 208 -5.42 9.34 -11.22
C HIS A 208 -5.15 10.85 -11.09
N ASN A 209 -4.39 11.22 -10.06
CA ASN A 209 -3.90 12.59 -9.89
C ASN A 209 -2.46 12.74 -10.38
N ALA A 210 -2.17 13.83 -11.10
CA ALA A 210 -0.80 14.17 -11.50
C ALA A 210 0.12 14.49 -10.31
N GLY A 211 -0.47 14.96 -9.19
CA GLY A 211 0.22 15.29 -7.94
C GLY A 211 0.32 14.14 -6.94
N SER A 212 -0.07 12.90 -7.31
CA SER A 212 0.02 11.74 -6.41
C SER A 212 1.44 11.56 -5.86
N ALA A 213 1.54 11.37 -4.54
CA ALA A 213 2.80 11.19 -3.83
C ALA A 213 3.67 10.05 -4.42
N THR A 214 3.03 9.05 -5.02
CA THR A 214 3.71 7.89 -5.64
C THR A 214 4.35 8.21 -6.99
N LYS A 215 3.95 9.29 -7.67
CA LYS A 215 4.44 9.64 -9.03
C LYS A 215 5.63 10.58 -9.04
N VAL A 216 5.80 11.39 -7.99
CA VAL A 216 6.90 12.37 -7.91
C VAL A 216 8.09 11.74 -7.20
N PHE A 217 9.14 11.40 -7.95
CA PHE A 217 10.40 10.96 -7.36
C PHE A 217 11.04 12.10 -6.53
N ARG A 218 11.39 11.80 -5.27
CA ARG A 218 12.15 12.70 -4.39
C ARG A 218 13.31 11.90 -3.79
N GLU A 219 14.46 12.54 -3.55
CA GLU A 219 15.62 11.89 -2.90
C GLU A 219 15.26 11.24 -1.54
N GLN A 220 14.30 11.83 -0.84
CA GLN A 220 13.76 11.29 0.41
C GLN A 220 13.08 9.92 0.26
N HIS A 221 12.77 9.47 -0.97
CA HIS A 221 12.17 8.15 -1.20
C HIS A 221 13.10 7.00 -0.85
N LEU A 222 14.42 7.19 -0.96
CA LEU A 222 15.35 6.12 -0.62
C LEU A 222 15.42 5.87 0.89
N SER A 223 15.53 6.93 1.71
CA SER A 223 15.51 6.80 3.16
C SER A 223 14.19 6.19 3.66
N ASN A 224 13.06 6.59 3.05
CA ASN A 224 11.77 5.96 3.31
C ASN A 224 11.77 4.47 2.93
N ARG A 225 12.41 4.09 1.80
CA ARG A 225 12.54 2.68 1.39
C ARG A 225 13.38 1.87 2.36
N PHE A 226 14.49 2.41 2.84
CA PHE A 226 15.31 1.73 3.84
C PHE A 226 14.52 1.53 5.14
N ARG A 227 13.82 2.57 5.63
CA ARG A 227 12.98 2.44 6.82
C ARG A 227 11.85 1.42 6.63
N PHE A 228 11.21 1.40 5.46
CA PHE A 228 10.23 0.36 5.13
C PHE A 228 10.82 -1.05 5.19
N PHE A 229 12.03 -1.25 4.65
CA PHE A 229 12.71 -2.54 4.69
C PHE A 229 13.11 -2.93 6.11
N ASP A 230 13.60 -1.98 6.92
CA ASP A 230 13.89 -2.22 8.34
C ASP A 230 12.65 -2.70 9.08
N LEU A 231 11.51 -2.03 8.87
CA LEU A 231 10.24 -2.45 9.45
C LEU A 231 9.82 -3.86 9.03
N LEU A 232 10.07 -4.27 7.78
CA LEU A 232 9.80 -5.64 7.34
C LEU A 232 10.73 -6.66 8.01
N LEU A 233 12.01 -6.30 8.20
CA LEU A 233 12.98 -7.16 8.87
C LEU A 233 12.70 -7.27 10.38
N GLU A 234 12.34 -6.15 11.04
CA GLU A 234 11.94 -6.11 12.45
C GLU A 234 10.72 -7.01 12.74
N ARG A 235 9.79 -7.13 11.78
CA ARG A 235 8.63 -8.01 11.86
C ARG A 235 8.91 -9.48 11.56
N ALA A 236 10.19 -9.81 11.35
CA ALA A 236 10.67 -11.18 11.12
C ALA A 236 9.92 -11.94 10.01
N TYR A 237 9.58 -11.26 8.92
CA TYR A 237 9.08 -11.94 7.72
C TYR A 237 10.26 -12.60 7.00
N PRO A 238 10.42 -13.94 7.06
CA PRO A 238 11.63 -14.61 6.53
C PRO A 238 11.75 -14.46 5.00
N GLU A 239 10.63 -14.30 4.31
CA GLU A 239 10.59 -14.06 2.86
C GLU A 239 10.98 -12.63 2.50
N ALA A 240 10.86 -11.68 3.44
CA ALA A 240 11.09 -10.26 3.19
C ALA A 240 12.50 -9.97 2.68
N ALA A 241 13.53 -10.69 3.14
CA ALA A 241 14.90 -10.45 2.72
C ALA A 241 15.10 -10.57 1.20
N VAL A 242 14.45 -11.53 0.56
CA VAL A 242 14.52 -11.73 -0.90
C VAL A 242 13.76 -10.62 -1.62
N HIS A 243 12.59 -10.28 -1.12
CA HIS A 243 11.73 -9.24 -1.70
C HIS A 243 12.34 -7.84 -1.52
N ILE A 244 12.97 -7.57 -0.37
CA ILE A 244 13.70 -6.34 -0.11
C ILE A 244 14.82 -6.16 -1.13
N LEU A 245 15.62 -7.22 -1.37
CA LEU A 245 16.68 -7.17 -2.37
C LEU A 245 16.12 -6.90 -3.77
N ALA A 246 14.96 -7.48 -4.08
CA ALA A 246 14.24 -7.28 -5.30
C ALA A 246 13.82 -5.83 -5.52
N LEU A 247 13.17 -5.28 -4.53
CA LEU A 247 12.70 -3.90 -4.55
C LEU A 247 13.87 -2.92 -4.61
N LEU A 248 14.97 -3.18 -3.89
CA LEU A 248 16.19 -2.37 -3.98
C LEU A 248 16.77 -2.36 -5.40
N PHE A 249 16.84 -3.51 -6.06
CA PHE A 249 17.33 -3.57 -7.43
C PHE A 249 16.39 -2.86 -8.41
N HIS A 250 15.09 -2.97 -8.20
CA HIS A 250 14.11 -2.22 -9.00
C HIS A 250 14.26 -0.71 -8.80
N GLU A 251 14.42 -0.23 -7.56
CA GLU A 251 14.65 1.19 -7.27
C GLU A 251 15.97 1.70 -7.87
N ILE A 252 17.04 0.93 -7.81
CA ILE A 252 18.31 1.27 -8.48
C ILE A 252 18.08 1.46 -9.99
N CYS A 253 17.41 0.51 -10.65
CA CYS A 253 17.11 0.62 -12.07
C CYS A 253 16.20 1.81 -12.40
N ARG A 254 15.27 2.17 -11.51
CA ARG A 254 14.38 3.32 -11.68
C ARG A 254 15.14 4.64 -11.54
N LEU A 255 16.03 4.75 -10.56
CA LEU A 255 16.86 5.92 -10.31
C LEU A 255 17.82 6.21 -11.47
N GLU A 256 18.45 5.17 -12.01
CA GLU A 256 19.34 5.29 -13.16
C GLU A 256 18.61 5.80 -14.41
N ARG A 257 17.32 5.47 -14.58
CA ARG A 257 16.49 5.99 -15.67
C ARG A 257 16.16 7.48 -15.53
N CYS A 258 16.13 8.00 -14.32
CA CYS A 258 15.78 9.39 -14.04
C CYS A 258 16.96 10.37 -14.23
N ALA A 259 18.15 9.89 -14.60
CA ALA A 259 19.35 10.68 -14.94
C ALA A 259 19.66 11.84 -13.95
N SER A 260 19.50 11.61 -12.65
CA SER A 260 19.82 12.63 -11.64
C SER A 260 21.32 12.67 -11.38
N PRO A 261 21.96 13.85 -11.34
CA PRO A 261 23.34 13.99 -10.87
C PRO A 261 23.37 13.67 -9.37
N GLY A 262 24.01 12.57 -8.98
CA GLY A 262 24.10 12.16 -7.56
C GLY A 262 24.23 10.65 -7.36
N THR A 263 24.29 9.86 -8.42
CA THR A 263 24.38 8.39 -8.43
C THR A 263 25.42 7.84 -7.45
N ASN A 264 26.59 8.49 -7.32
CA ASN A 264 27.65 8.06 -6.41
C ASN A 264 27.28 8.20 -4.91
N ALA A 265 26.41 9.14 -4.56
CA ALA A 265 25.93 9.28 -3.18
C ALA A 265 24.90 8.19 -2.85
N LEU A 266 24.00 7.90 -3.79
CA LEU A 266 23.00 6.85 -3.70
C LEU A 266 23.64 5.46 -3.58
N GLU A 267 24.62 5.14 -4.43
CA GLU A 267 25.35 3.88 -4.36
C GLU A 267 26.04 3.68 -3.01
N ARG A 268 26.63 4.74 -2.44
CA ARG A 268 27.24 4.67 -1.11
C ARG A 268 26.20 4.36 -0.04
N GLN A 269 25.02 4.96 -0.11
CA GLN A 269 23.93 4.67 0.84
C GLN A 269 23.47 3.21 0.74
N ILE A 270 23.32 2.68 -0.47
CA ILE A 270 22.92 1.29 -0.69
C ILE A 270 24.03 0.32 -0.23
N ILE A 271 25.30 0.62 -0.50
CA ILE A 271 26.43 -0.18 -0.02
C ILE A 271 26.45 -0.20 1.51
N HIS A 272 26.27 0.97 2.12
CA HIS A 272 26.19 1.09 3.57
C HIS A 272 25.03 0.25 4.13
N TYR A 273 23.85 0.36 3.57
CA TYR A 273 22.68 -0.42 3.95
C TYR A 273 22.94 -1.93 3.86
N PHE A 274 23.56 -2.42 2.80
CA PHE A 274 23.95 -3.84 2.70
C PHE A 274 25.00 -4.25 3.73
N SER A 275 25.90 -3.35 4.13
CA SER A 275 26.90 -3.66 5.17
C SER A 275 26.27 -3.82 6.55
N GLU A 276 25.21 -3.08 6.83
CA GLU A 276 24.44 -3.18 8.07
C GLU A 276 23.47 -4.37 8.08
N HIS A 277 23.03 -4.84 6.89
CA HIS A 277 22.06 -5.92 6.73
C HIS A 277 22.60 -7.09 5.88
N PRO A 278 23.67 -7.78 6.34
CA PRO A 278 24.30 -8.87 5.56
C PRO A 278 23.34 -10.04 5.28
N VAL A 279 22.28 -10.19 6.07
CA VAL A 279 21.23 -11.20 5.86
C VAL A 279 20.57 -11.08 4.48
N LEU A 280 20.44 -9.87 3.94
CA LEU A 280 19.85 -9.63 2.62
C LEU A 280 20.67 -10.28 1.50
N LEU A 281 21.99 -10.23 1.60
CA LEU A 281 22.89 -10.82 0.61
C LEU A 281 23.10 -12.33 0.81
N ASN A 282 23.02 -12.82 2.05
CA ASN A 282 23.26 -14.23 2.38
C ASN A 282 22.09 -15.13 1.99
N ASN A 283 20.86 -14.66 2.09
CA ASN A 283 19.64 -15.43 1.74
C ASN A 283 19.45 -15.62 0.22
N THR A 284 20.27 -14.98 -0.61
CA THR A 284 20.20 -15.13 -2.09
C THR A 284 20.59 -16.51 -2.60
N LYS A 285 21.06 -17.44 -1.73
CA LYS A 285 21.33 -18.85 -2.09
C LYS A 285 20.05 -19.69 -2.21
N ASN A 286 18.92 -19.26 -1.67
CA ASN A 286 17.70 -20.03 -1.64
C ASN A 286 16.88 -19.90 -2.92
N ARG A 287 16.11 -20.93 -3.22
CA ARG A 287 15.24 -21.14 -4.41
C ARG A 287 14.33 -19.94 -4.76
N ALA A 288 14.07 -19.05 -3.81
CA ALA A 288 13.17 -17.92 -3.93
C ALA A 288 13.56 -16.86 -4.99
N LEU A 289 14.86 -16.75 -5.36
CA LEU A 289 15.29 -15.91 -6.49
C LEU A 289 14.94 -16.49 -7.88
N SER A 290 14.21 -17.60 -7.93
CA SER A 290 13.82 -18.26 -9.17
C SER A 290 12.40 -17.92 -9.63
N VAL A 291 11.68 -17.08 -8.91
CA VAL A 291 10.25 -16.86 -9.13
C VAL A 291 10.02 -15.42 -9.62
N GLY A 292 9.22 -15.25 -10.66
CA GLY A 292 8.82 -13.96 -11.24
C GLY A 292 9.91 -13.21 -12.05
N LYS A 293 9.83 -11.89 -12.10
CA LYS A 293 10.77 -11.01 -12.83
C LYS A 293 12.23 -11.17 -12.39
N PHE A 294 12.48 -11.78 -11.22
CA PHE A 294 13.79 -12.16 -10.72
C PHE A 294 14.45 -13.37 -11.42
N GLN A 295 13.75 -14.06 -12.30
CA GLN A 295 14.38 -15.00 -13.24
C GLN A 295 15.37 -14.31 -14.19
N ARG A 296 15.42 -12.96 -14.20
CA ARG A 296 16.34 -12.24 -15.04
C ARG A 296 17.78 -12.50 -14.57
N PRO A 297 18.62 -13.11 -15.41
CA PRO A 297 19.98 -13.51 -15.05
C PRO A 297 20.80 -12.36 -14.46
N VAL A 298 20.52 -11.11 -14.86
CA VAL A 298 21.23 -9.91 -14.43
C VAL A 298 21.11 -9.66 -12.93
N TYR A 299 19.91 -9.86 -12.34
CA TYR A 299 19.73 -9.66 -10.91
C TYR A 299 20.46 -10.69 -10.06
N ARG A 300 20.47 -11.96 -10.50
CA ARG A 300 21.26 -13.01 -9.86
C ARG A 300 22.75 -12.72 -9.90
N THR A 301 23.22 -12.25 -11.07
CA THR A 301 24.63 -11.91 -11.25
C THR A 301 25.01 -10.69 -10.39
N ALA A 302 24.17 -9.64 -10.37
CA ALA A 302 24.37 -8.47 -9.54
C ALA A 302 24.38 -8.84 -8.04
N ALA A 303 23.43 -9.63 -7.55
CA ALA A 303 23.40 -10.14 -6.19
C ALA A 303 24.68 -10.95 -5.85
N GLY A 304 25.18 -11.74 -6.79
CA GLY A 304 26.44 -12.46 -6.66
C GLY A 304 27.67 -11.52 -6.57
N CYS A 305 27.64 -10.39 -7.30
CA CYS A 305 28.66 -9.36 -7.21
C CYS A 305 28.64 -8.66 -5.86
N PHE A 306 27.48 -8.23 -5.39
CA PHE A 306 27.31 -7.57 -4.09
C PHE A 306 27.76 -8.46 -2.94
N ARG A 307 27.41 -9.76 -2.94
CA ARG A 307 27.89 -10.71 -1.93
C ARG A 307 29.42 -10.83 -1.83
N ARG A 308 30.12 -10.64 -2.95
CA ARG A 308 31.58 -10.70 -3.02
C ARG A 308 32.25 -9.35 -2.81
N GLY A 309 31.50 -8.31 -2.44
CA GLY A 309 32.01 -6.94 -2.32
C GLY A 309 32.35 -6.26 -3.65
N ALA A 310 31.99 -6.87 -4.78
CA ALA A 310 32.21 -6.31 -6.13
C ALA A 310 31.09 -5.34 -6.51
N TYR A 311 30.87 -4.31 -5.68
CA TYR A 311 29.74 -3.37 -5.80
C TYR A 311 29.73 -2.64 -7.14
N VAL A 312 30.88 -2.14 -7.60
CA VAL A 312 30.99 -1.42 -8.87
C VAL A 312 30.49 -2.27 -10.05
N THR A 313 30.87 -3.54 -10.10
CA THR A 313 30.40 -4.48 -11.14
C THR A 313 28.90 -4.75 -11.01
N GLY A 314 28.40 -4.91 -9.77
CA GLY A 314 26.97 -5.12 -9.52
C GLY A 314 26.11 -3.95 -9.99
N PHE A 315 26.51 -2.71 -9.69
CA PHE A 315 25.83 -1.51 -10.15
C PHE A 315 25.94 -1.34 -11.67
N ALA A 316 27.11 -1.61 -12.27
CA ALA A 316 27.27 -1.53 -13.74
C ALA A 316 26.32 -2.49 -14.47
N LEU A 317 26.12 -3.70 -13.95
CA LEU A 317 25.16 -4.67 -14.49
C LEU A 317 23.70 -4.15 -14.41
N LEU A 318 23.31 -3.57 -13.28
CA LEU A 318 21.96 -3.02 -13.07
C LEU A 318 21.72 -1.80 -13.98
N ARG A 319 22.73 -0.93 -14.17
CA ARG A 319 22.66 0.21 -15.09
C ARG A 319 22.50 -0.24 -16.55
N ALA A 320 23.33 -1.18 -16.98
CA ALA A 320 23.24 -1.71 -18.35
C ALA A 320 21.86 -2.33 -18.62
N TYR A 321 21.32 -3.03 -17.61
CA TYR A 321 19.98 -3.58 -17.71
C TYR A 321 18.91 -2.47 -17.78
N ALA A 322 18.98 -1.45 -16.91
CA ALA A 322 18.04 -0.33 -16.90
C ALA A 322 18.01 0.45 -18.22
N ALA A 323 19.18 0.55 -18.91
CA ALA A 323 19.29 1.21 -20.20
C ALA A 323 18.63 0.43 -21.36
N ILE A 324 18.53 -0.90 -21.22
CA ILE A 324 17.99 -1.78 -22.27
C ILE A 324 16.52 -2.11 -22.00
N SER A 325 16.11 -2.23 -20.73
CA SER A 325 14.74 -2.54 -20.37
C SER A 325 13.84 -1.32 -20.57
N LYS A 326 12.93 -1.42 -21.53
CA LYS A 326 11.90 -0.39 -21.80
C LYS A 326 10.67 -0.48 -20.88
N ASP A 327 10.70 -1.34 -19.86
CA ASP A 327 9.58 -1.58 -18.93
C ASP A 327 9.75 -0.84 -17.60
#